data_a035856dab563b6b3edb1e631bd5f7e4
#
_entry.id   a035856dab563b6b3edb1e631bd5f7e4
#
_cell.length_a   1.000
_cell.length_b   1.000
_cell.length_c   1.000
_cell.angle_alpha   90.00
_cell.angle_beta   90.00
_cell.angle_gamma   90.00
#
_symmetry.space_group_name_H-M   'P 1'
#
loop_
_entity.id
_entity.type
_entity.pdbx_description
1 polymer ?
#
loop_
_entity_poly.entity_id
_entity_poly.type
_entity_poly.pdbx_seq_one_letter_code
_entity_poly.pdbx_strand_id
1 'polypeptide(L)'
;VPDDHRTQTNPWIRTHELCRHYQRGRHVVRAVDGVDLTIQKGEFLAVVGASGSGKSTLLNLLAGLDTPTSGYIDVGGRQLHQLTRRQLSAYRAAKVGMVFQSFNLIAHHTALKNVELALYFDGTPRGQRRARATDILERLGLADRTDHRPLDLSGGEQQRVAIARALAKRPEILFADEPTGNLDQENSTAIASLLAGLNRDGLTIVMVTHDVDMARGVAGRIVRMHYGRIVDGDVPGQGSGGHDK
;
A
#
# COMPACT_ATOMS: atom_id res chain seq x y z
N VAL A 1 -24.89 -25.18 25.74
CA VAL A 1 -23.81 -24.20 25.57
C VAL A 1 -23.53 -24.12 24.09
N PRO A 2 -23.78 -23.00 23.37
CA PRO A 2 -23.41 -22.87 21.97
C PRO A 2 -21.91 -22.65 21.88
N ASP A 3 -21.29 -23.54 21.13
CA ASP A 3 -19.85 -23.55 20.82
C ASP A 3 -19.58 -22.42 19.83
N ASP A 4 -19.01 -21.30 20.31
CA ASP A 4 -18.65 -20.12 19.51
C ASP A 4 -17.33 -20.41 18.74
N HIS A 5 -17.42 -21.27 17.74
CA HIS A 5 -16.34 -21.46 16.79
C HIS A 5 -16.24 -20.25 15.86
N ARG A 6 -15.80 -19.10 16.39
CA ARG A 6 -15.14 -18.09 15.56
C ARG A 6 -13.90 -18.73 15.00
N THR A 7 -13.96 -19.11 13.74
CA THR A 7 -12.78 -19.49 12.95
C THR A 7 -11.76 -18.38 13.08
N GLN A 8 -10.76 -18.57 13.96
CA GLN A 8 -9.59 -17.70 14.06
C GLN A 8 -8.78 -17.89 12.78
N THR A 9 -9.15 -17.15 11.74
CA THR A 9 -8.30 -17.04 10.56
C THR A 9 -6.99 -16.40 11.00
N ASN A 10 -5.92 -17.17 10.93
CA ASN A 10 -4.60 -16.68 11.31
C ASN A 10 -4.26 -15.44 10.45
N PRO A 11 -3.99 -14.26 11.04
CA PRO A 11 -3.76 -13.06 10.27
C PRO A 11 -2.55 -13.24 9.36
N TRP A 12 -2.63 -12.67 8.14
CA TRP A 12 -1.55 -12.76 7.17
C TRP A 12 -0.35 -11.88 7.53
N ILE A 13 -0.62 -10.68 8.09
CA ILE A 13 0.41 -9.82 8.68
C ILE A 13 0.08 -9.60 10.14
N ARG A 14 1.09 -9.68 10.99
CA ARG A 14 1.01 -9.36 12.41
C ARG A 14 2.22 -8.53 12.82
N THR A 15 1.97 -7.45 13.54
CA THR A 15 3.01 -6.74 14.29
C THR A 15 2.82 -6.94 15.79
N HIS A 16 3.90 -6.93 16.53
CA HIS A 16 3.87 -7.02 18.00
C HIS A 16 4.86 -6.06 18.61
N GLU A 17 4.34 -5.15 19.45
CA GLU A 17 5.10 -4.08 20.10
C GLU A 17 6.06 -3.37 19.16
N LEU A 18 5.62 -3.15 17.92
CA LEU A 18 6.46 -2.64 16.85
C LEU A 18 6.88 -1.22 17.15
N CYS A 19 8.20 -0.97 17.17
CA CYS A 19 8.77 0.35 17.38
C CYS A 19 9.73 0.73 16.26
N ARG A 20 9.70 2.02 15.89
CA ARG A 20 10.73 2.65 15.07
C ARG A 20 11.05 4.02 15.62
N HIS A 21 12.26 4.13 16.17
CA HIS A 21 12.77 5.36 16.76
C HIS A 21 13.96 5.86 15.93
N TYR A 22 13.97 7.15 15.60
CA TYR A 22 15.04 7.79 14.87
C TYR A 22 15.82 8.73 15.78
N GLN A 23 17.13 8.59 15.80
CA GLN A 23 18.00 9.52 16.51
C GLN A 23 18.21 10.79 15.65
N ARG A 24 17.83 11.95 16.17
CA ARG A 24 18.10 13.27 15.56
C ARG A 24 18.92 14.11 16.55
N GLY A 25 20.24 14.05 16.43
CA GLY A 25 21.13 14.68 17.40
C GLY A 25 20.90 14.13 18.79
N ARG A 26 20.48 15.00 19.75
CA ARG A 26 20.16 14.61 21.14
C ARG A 26 18.70 14.19 21.33
N HIS A 27 17.86 14.34 20.32
CA HIS A 27 16.43 14.00 20.43
C HIS A 27 16.14 12.65 19.78
N VAL A 28 15.21 11.90 20.39
CA VAL A 28 14.66 10.66 19.84
C VAL A 28 13.26 10.94 19.31
N VAL A 29 13.05 10.70 18.01
CA VAL A 29 11.73 10.74 17.40
C VAL A 29 11.15 9.34 17.39
N ARG A 30 10.10 9.09 18.16
CA ARG A 30 9.35 7.83 18.20
C ARG A 30 8.30 7.81 17.11
N ALA A 31 8.73 7.47 15.90
CA ALA A 31 7.84 7.50 14.73
C ALA A 31 6.80 6.37 14.73
N VAL A 32 7.16 5.21 15.27
CA VAL A 32 6.25 4.10 15.61
C VAL A 32 6.64 3.63 17.01
N ASP A 33 5.66 3.47 17.90
CA ASP A 33 5.92 3.26 19.34
C ASP A 33 4.91 2.26 19.95
N GLY A 34 5.25 0.97 19.93
CA GLY A 34 4.45 -0.12 20.50
C GLY A 34 3.18 -0.41 19.68
N VAL A 35 3.30 -0.57 18.36
CA VAL A 35 2.16 -0.85 17.49
C VAL A 35 1.91 -2.34 17.36
N ASP A 36 0.72 -2.77 17.83
CA ASP A 36 0.13 -4.07 17.58
C ASP A 36 -0.94 -3.95 16.49
N LEU A 37 -0.75 -4.67 15.38
CA LEU A 37 -1.64 -4.63 14.23
C LEU A 37 -1.71 -6.01 13.57
N THR A 38 -2.92 -6.39 13.17
CA THR A 38 -3.14 -7.58 12.34
C THR A 38 -3.80 -7.19 11.04
N ILE A 39 -3.44 -7.85 9.94
CA ILE A 39 -4.04 -7.63 8.61
C ILE A 39 -4.36 -9.00 8.01
N GLN A 40 -5.60 -9.15 7.54
CA GLN A 40 -6.04 -10.37 6.88
C GLN A 40 -5.69 -10.34 5.38
N LYS A 41 -5.55 -11.52 4.77
CA LYS A 41 -5.38 -11.60 3.31
C LYS A 41 -6.67 -11.13 2.61
N GLY A 42 -6.51 -10.28 1.59
CA GLY A 42 -7.64 -9.67 0.88
C GLY A 42 -8.30 -8.49 1.62
N GLU A 43 -7.75 -8.09 2.78
CA GLU A 43 -8.26 -6.92 3.51
C GLU A 43 -7.85 -5.61 2.84
N PHE A 44 -8.75 -4.61 2.85
CA PHE A 44 -8.42 -3.21 2.61
C PHE A 44 -8.38 -2.46 3.93
N LEU A 45 -7.17 -2.24 4.43
CA LEU A 45 -6.92 -1.47 5.66
C LEU A 45 -6.52 -0.03 5.30
N ALA A 46 -7.18 0.96 5.90
CA ALA A 46 -6.72 2.34 5.89
C ALA A 46 -6.14 2.73 7.26
N VAL A 47 -4.95 3.31 7.25
CA VAL A 47 -4.33 3.94 8.44
C VAL A 47 -4.45 5.44 8.28
N VAL A 48 -5.25 6.08 9.14
CA VAL A 48 -5.51 7.51 9.07
C VAL A 48 -4.85 8.26 10.24
N GLY A 49 -4.58 9.54 10.05
CA GLY A 49 -4.00 10.40 11.09
C GLY A 49 -3.35 11.66 10.53
N ALA A 50 -3.03 12.60 11.40
CA ALA A 50 -2.38 13.85 11.02
C ALA A 50 -0.99 13.62 10.39
N SER A 51 -0.47 14.63 9.68
CA SER A 51 0.92 14.61 9.20
C SER A 51 1.88 14.43 10.40
N GLY A 52 2.93 13.62 10.21
CA GLY A 52 3.88 13.31 11.28
C GLY A 52 3.40 12.30 12.34
N SER A 53 2.21 11.71 12.21
CA SER A 53 1.72 10.69 13.16
C SER A 53 2.44 9.34 13.08
N GLY A 54 3.29 9.11 12.05
CA GLY A 54 4.07 7.88 11.87
C GLY A 54 3.55 6.91 10.81
N LYS A 55 2.47 7.23 10.09
CA LYS A 55 1.80 6.38 9.08
C LYS A 55 2.74 5.85 8.01
N SER A 56 3.48 6.75 7.33
CA SER A 56 4.44 6.35 6.28
C SER A 56 5.58 5.51 6.85
N THR A 57 6.01 5.76 8.10
CA THR A 57 7.00 4.91 8.78
C THR A 57 6.46 3.51 9.03
N LEU A 58 5.22 3.39 9.54
CA LEU A 58 4.56 2.09 9.73
C LEU A 58 4.46 1.35 8.40
N LEU A 59 4.00 2.03 7.34
CA LEU A 59 3.87 1.45 6.00
C LEU A 59 5.22 0.98 5.45
N ASN A 60 6.29 1.75 5.62
CA ASN A 60 7.64 1.37 5.21
C ASN A 60 8.18 0.14 5.97
N LEU A 61 7.87 0.02 7.26
CA LEU A 61 8.20 -1.17 8.05
C LEU A 61 7.48 -2.41 7.53
N LEU A 62 6.16 -2.32 7.30
CA LEU A 62 5.34 -3.42 6.76
C LEU A 62 5.78 -3.82 5.36
N ALA A 63 6.21 -2.87 4.53
CA ALA A 63 6.74 -3.11 3.21
C ALA A 63 8.18 -3.67 3.21
N GLY A 64 8.85 -3.74 4.37
CA GLY A 64 10.25 -4.14 4.47
C GLY A 64 11.23 -3.15 3.83
N LEU A 65 10.84 -1.87 3.74
CA LEU A 65 11.70 -0.77 3.29
C LEU A 65 12.55 -0.20 4.42
N ASP A 66 12.07 -0.33 5.65
CA ASP A 66 12.78 0.04 6.88
C ASP A 66 12.79 -1.14 7.86
N THR A 67 13.61 -1.07 8.89
CA THR A 67 13.76 -2.11 9.92
C THR A 67 13.31 -1.58 11.28
N PRO A 68 12.59 -2.35 12.09
CA PRO A 68 12.16 -1.92 13.41
C PRO A 68 13.35 -1.70 14.34
N THR A 69 13.19 -0.81 15.33
CA THR A 69 14.12 -0.63 16.45
C THR A 69 13.90 -1.74 17.51
N SER A 70 12.63 -2.12 17.73
CA SER A 70 12.22 -3.25 18.56
C SER A 70 10.85 -3.77 18.13
N GLY A 71 10.40 -4.88 18.71
CA GLY A 71 9.22 -5.59 18.27
C GLY A 71 9.45 -6.39 16.99
N TYR A 72 8.39 -6.95 16.41
CA TYR A 72 8.53 -7.75 15.20
C TYR A 72 7.36 -7.57 14.22
N ILE A 73 7.61 -7.95 12.98
CA ILE A 73 6.62 -8.05 11.91
C ILE A 73 6.69 -9.47 11.38
N ASP A 74 5.57 -10.19 11.45
CA ASP A 74 5.37 -11.48 10.80
C ASP A 74 4.50 -11.31 9.56
N VAL A 75 4.92 -11.90 8.44
CA VAL A 75 4.17 -11.93 7.19
C VAL A 75 4.09 -13.37 6.70
N GLY A 76 2.93 -13.98 6.87
CA GLY A 76 2.69 -15.36 6.47
C GLY A 76 3.65 -16.36 7.12
N GLY A 77 3.95 -16.18 8.42
CA GLY A 77 4.88 -17.01 9.19
C GLY A 77 6.36 -16.66 9.02
N ARG A 78 6.68 -15.54 8.36
CA ARG A 78 8.06 -15.05 8.18
C ARG A 78 8.29 -13.75 8.90
N GLN A 79 9.22 -13.71 9.83
CA GLN A 79 9.58 -12.51 10.57
C GLN A 79 10.53 -11.63 9.75
N LEU A 80 10.05 -10.46 9.31
CA LEU A 80 10.80 -9.58 8.40
C LEU A 80 12.10 -9.05 9.03
N HIS A 81 12.14 -8.81 10.35
CA HIS A 81 13.32 -8.30 11.03
C HIS A 81 14.49 -9.32 11.09
N GLN A 82 14.23 -10.59 10.87
CA GLN A 82 15.26 -11.65 10.79
C GLN A 82 15.82 -11.81 9.38
N LEU A 83 15.22 -11.18 8.38
CA LEU A 83 15.65 -11.31 6.99
C LEU A 83 16.88 -10.44 6.72
N THR A 84 17.81 -11.02 5.99
CA THR A 84 18.95 -10.28 5.41
C THR A 84 18.46 -9.24 4.39
N ARG A 85 19.28 -8.25 4.06
CA ARG A 85 18.98 -7.24 3.03
C ARG A 85 18.59 -7.89 1.68
N ARG A 86 19.27 -8.98 1.29
CA ARG A 86 18.97 -9.73 0.07
C ARG A 86 17.59 -10.39 0.14
N GLN A 87 17.24 -10.99 1.27
CA GLN A 87 15.93 -11.61 1.49
C GLN A 87 14.79 -10.58 1.54
N LEU A 88 15.00 -9.42 2.19
CA LEU A 88 14.05 -8.30 2.15
C LEU A 88 13.85 -7.77 0.73
N SER A 89 14.92 -7.69 -0.07
CA SER A 89 14.81 -7.29 -1.48
C SER A 89 13.99 -8.32 -2.28
N ALA A 90 14.21 -9.62 -2.06
CA ALA A 90 13.43 -10.69 -2.68
C ALA A 90 11.96 -10.65 -2.23
N TYR A 91 11.69 -10.40 -0.94
CA TYR A 91 10.33 -10.21 -0.42
C TYR A 91 9.61 -9.07 -1.14
N ARG A 92 10.25 -7.88 -1.22
CA ARG A 92 9.66 -6.73 -1.94
C ARG A 92 9.46 -7.00 -3.42
N ALA A 93 10.41 -7.66 -4.06
CA ALA A 93 10.31 -7.99 -5.49
C ALA A 93 9.12 -8.90 -5.76
N ALA A 94 8.92 -9.94 -4.95
CA ALA A 94 7.92 -10.98 -5.20
C ALA A 94 6.52 -10.63 -4.68
N LYS A 95 6.41 -9.93 -3.52
CA LYS A 95 5.14 -9.86 -2.77
C LYS A 95 4.56 -8.46 -2.62
N VAL A 96 5.38 -7.41 -2.72
CA VAL A 96 5.01 -6.06 -2.34
C VAL A 96 4.86 -5.15 -3.55
N GLY A 97 3.68 -4.59 -3.80
CA GLY A 97 3.47 -3.41 -4.62
C GLY A 97 3.58 -2.14 -3.76
N MET A 98 4.12 -1.06 -4.31
CA MET A 98 4.26 0.21 -3.61
C MET A 98 3.81 1.36 -4.50
N VAL A 99 2.93 2.21 -3.97
CA VAL A 99 2.44 3.43 -4.59
C VAL A 99 2.74 4.58 -3.65
N PHE A 100 3.27 5.68 -4.18
CA PHE A 100 3.69 6.84 -3.41
C PHE A 100 2.88 8.09 -3.82
N GLN A 101 2.80 9.05 -2.92
CA GLN A 101 2.18 10.36 -3.17
C GLN A 101 2.82 11.09 -4.36
N SER A 102 4.15 11.04 -4.50
CA SER A 102 4.92 11.73 -5.55
C SER A 102 5.08 10.91 -6.82
N PHE A 103 4.27 9.87 -7.05
CA PHE A 103 4.29 8.93 -8.18
C PHE A 103 5.62 8.18 -8.34
N ASN A 104 6.75 8.82 -8.11
CA ASN A 104 8.12 8.29 -8.24
C ASN A 104 8.38 7.63 -9.60
N LEU A 105 7.87 8.25 -10.67
CA LEU A 105 8.12 7.82 -12.04
C LEU A 105 9.48 8.33 -12.51
N ILE A 106 10.13 7.54 -13.36
CA ILE A 106 11.39 7.93 -14.00
C ILE A 106 11.04 8.88 -15.15
N ALA A 107 11.36 10.16 -15.01
CA ALA A 107 10.91 11.25 -15.88
C ALA A 107 11.32 11.09 -17.36
N HIS A 108 12.49 10.49 -17.65
CA HIS A 108 12.96 10.25 -19.01
C HIS A 108 12.48 8.93 -19.63
N HIS A 109 11.74 8.11 -18.88
CA HIS A 109 11.10 6.90 -19.37
C HIS A 109 9.64 7.15 -19.74
N THR A 110 9.15 6.46 -20.77
CA THR A 110 7.72 6.44 -21.08
C THR A 110 6.92 5.68 -20.01
N ALA A 111 5.59 5.79 -20.02
CA ALA A 111 4.71 5.00 -19.16
C ALA A 111 5.02 3.50 -19.27
N LEU A 112 5.12 2.99 -20.51
CA LEU A 112 5.49 1.61 -20.79
C LEU A 112 6.82 1.22 -20.14
N LYS A 113 7.87 2.04 -20.33
CA LYS A 113 9.20 1.75 -19.78
C LYS A 113 9.25 1.80 -18.26
N ASN A 114 8.45 2.68 -17.63
CA ASN A 114 8.32 2.71 -16.18
C ASN A 114 7.74 1.41 -15.62
N VAL A 115 6.79 0.79 -16.32
CA VAL A 115 6.19 -0.50 -15.93
C VAL A 115 7.12 -1.66 -16.27
N GLU A 116 7.75 -1.67 -17.46
CA GLU A 116 8.72 -2.71 -17.86
C GLU A 116 9.88 -2.84 -16.87
N LEU A 117 10.30 -1.72 -16.24
CA LEU A 117 11.38 -1.74 -15.26
C LEU A 117 11.03 -2.59 -14.02
N ALA A 118 9.78 -2.55 -13.56
CA ALA A 118 9.35 -3.40 -12.45
C ALA A 118 9.44 -4.90 -12.82
N LEU A 119 9.08 -5.23 -14.06
CA LEU A 119 9.17 -6.58 -14.61
C LEU A 119 10.62 -7.04 -14.84
N TYR A 120 11.55 -6.10 -15.07
CA TYR A 120 12.97 -6.40 -15.12
C TYR A 120 13.48 -6.89 -13.77
N PHE A 121 13.15 -6.19 -12.69
CA PHE A 121 13.57 -6.53 -11.33
C PHE A 121 12.84 -7.75 -10.75
N ASP A 122 11.66 -8.07 -11.25
CA ASP A 122 10.91 -9.29 -10.93
C ASP A 122 11.50 -10.55 -11.63
N GLY A 123 12.44 -10.38 -12.55
CA GLY A 123 13.04 -11.48 -13.32
C GLY A 123 12.20 -11.95 -14.51
N THR A 124 11.13 -11.24 -14.87
CA THR A 124 10.32 -11.55 -16.06
C THR A 124 11.19 -11.59 -17.32
N PRO A 125 11.11 -12.64 -18.16
CA PRO A 125 11.89 -12.75 -19.40
C PRO A 125 11.69 -11.56 -20.31
N ARG A 126 12.77 -11.07 -20.94
CA ARG A 126 12.75 -9.85 -21.79
C ARG A 126 11.62 -9.84 -22.84
N GLY A 127 11.39 -10.98 -23.50
CA GLY A 127 10.34 -11.09 -24.54
C GLY A 127 8.91 -10.95 -24.04
N GLN A 128 8.67 -11.09 -22.72
CA GLN A 128 7.33 -11.01 -22.13
C GLN A 128 7.05 -9.65 -21.49
N ARG A 129 8.09 -8.84 -21.18
CA ARG A 129 7.93 -7.59 -20.39
C ARG A 129 7.02 -6.60 -21.08
N ARG A 130 7.26 -6.35 -22.40
CA ARG A 130 6.47 -5.37 -23.16
C ARG A 130 4.99 -5.75 -23.17
N ALA A 131 4.66 -6.99 -23.54
CA ALA A 131 3.27 -7.45 -23.60
C ALA A 131 2.56 -7.33 -22.24
N ARG A 132 3.23 -7.77 -21.14
CA ARG A 132 2.67 -7.66 -19.79
C ARG A 132 2.52 -6.20 -19.32
N ALA A 133 3.48 -5.33 -19.65
CA ALA A 133 3.41 -3.92 -19.31
C ALA A 133 2.29 -3.21 -20.10
N THR A 134 2.10 -3.54 -21.37
CA THR A 134 1.00 -3.01 -22.21
C THR A 134 -0.35 -3.48 -21.64
N ASP A 135 -0.54 -4.78 -21.40
CA ASP A 135 -1.79 -5.33 -20.84
C ASP A 135 -2.22 -4.61 -19.55
N ILE A 136 -1.30 -4.38 -18.61
CA ILE A 136 -1.67 -3.70 -17.37
C ILE A 136 -1.97 -2.23 -17.54
N LEU A 137 -1.26 -1.52 -18.44
CA LEU A 137 -1.57 -0.13 -18.76
C LEU A 137 -2.94 0.01 -19.44
N GLU A 138 -3.29 -0.88 -20.37
CA GLU A 138 -4.61 -0.92 -21.00
C GLU A 138 -5.72 -1.15 -19.97
N ARG A 139 -5.57 -2.11 -19.05
CA ARG A 139 -6.53 -2.37 -17.96
C ARG A 139 -6.74 -1.17 -17.05
N LEU A 140 -5.76 -0.29 -16.95
CA LEU A 140 -5.84 0.93 -16.14
C LEU A 140 -6.24 2.17 -16.98
N GLY A 141 -6.73 1.97 -18.21
CA GLY A 141 -7.20 3.05 -19.08
C GLY A 141 -6.10 3.93 -19.66
N LEU A 142 -4.91 3.35 -19.91
CA LEU A 142 -3.72 4.06 -20.42
C LEU A 142 -3.24 3.50 -21.77
N ALA A 143 -4.13 2.86 -22.55
CA ALA A 143 -3.79 2.28 -23.85
C ALA A 143 -3.11 3.30 -24.77
N ASP A 144 -3.67 4.51 -24.89
CA ASP A 144 -3.20 5.59 -25.74
C ASP A 144 -2.08 6.43 -25.10
N ARG A 145 -1.60 6.05 -23.92
CA ARG A 145 -0.59 6.78 -23.12
C ARG A 145 0.72 6.03 -22.94
N THR A 146 0.85 4.83 -23.52
CA THR A 146 2.01 3.95 -23.32
C THR A 146 3.34 4.59 -23.65
N ASP A 147 3.39 5.41 -24.70
CA ASP A 147 4.60 6.08 -25.19
C ASP A 147 4.80 7.51 -24.62
N HIS A 148 3.86 8.00 -23.79
CA HIS A 148 3.98 9.30 -23.14
C HIS A 148 4.95 9.23 -21.96
N ARG A 149 5.68 10.34 -21.75
CA ARG A 149 6.55 10.53 -20.57
C ARG A 149 5.74 11.13 -19.43
N PRO A 150 6.20 11.03 -18.16
CA PRO A 150 5.49 11.61 -17.02
C PRO A 150 5.11 13.08 -17.20
N LEU A 151 5.95 13.90 -17.85
CA LEU A 151 5.66 15.32 -18.09
C LEU A 151 4.49 15.56 -19.09
N ASP A 152 4.16 14.55 -19.89
CA ASP A 152 3.09 14.61 -20.89
C ASP A 152 1.76 14.01 -20.34
N LEU A 153 1.77 13.59 -19.07
CA LEU A 153 0.65 12.93 -18.40
C LEU A 153 0.04 13.83 -17.32
N SER A 154 -1.28 13.80 -17.18
CA SER A 154 -1.97 14.39 -16.02
C SER A 154 -1.56 13.70 -14.71
N GLY A 155 -1.80 14.35 -13.55
CA GLY A 155 -1.51 13.74 -12.25
C GLY A 155 -2.22 12.40 -12.04
N GLY A 156 -3.49 12.29 -12.45
CA GLY A 156 -4.23 11.04 -12.38
C GLY A 156 -3.68 9.96 -13.31
N GLU A 157 -3.22 10.32 -14.53
CA GLU A 157 -2.55 9.37 -15.43
C GLU A 157 -1.20 8.92 -14.86
N GLN A 158 -0.39 9.84 -14.30
CA GLN A 158 0.86 9.50 -13.63
C GLN A 158 0.64 8.51 -12.47
N GLN A 159 -0.40 8.74 -11.67
CA GLN A 159 -0.74 7.84 -10.57
C GLN A 159 -1.18 6.46 -11.06
N ARG A 160 -1.99 6.40 -12.14
CA ARG A 160 -2.33 5.12 -12.76
C ARG A 160 -1.10 4.38 -13.32
N VAL A 161 -0.11 5.08 -13.89
CA VAL A 161 1.17 4.48 -14.30
C VAL A 161 1.94 3.95 -13.08
N ALA A 162 1.97 4.68 -11.95
CA ALA A 162 2.61 4.22 -10.72
C ALA A 162 1.92 2.97 -10.16
N ILE A 163 0.58 2.91 -10.20
CA ILE A 163 -0.21 1.73 -9.82
C ILE A 163 0.08 0.57 -10.80
N ALA A 164 0.09 0.81 -12.13
CA ALA A 164 0.46 -0.20 -13.12
C ALA A 164 1.83 -0.82 -12.81
N ARG A 165 2.83 0.02 -12.53
CA ARG A 165 4.17 -0.41 -12.16
C ARG A 165 4.17 -1.27 -10.89
N ALA A 166 3.38 -0.91 -9.88
CA ALA A 166 3.28 -1.67 -8.64
C ALA A 166 2.61 -3.04 -8.86
N LEU A 167 1.60 -3.11 -9.72
CA LEU A 167 0.82 -4.32 -10.02
C LEU A 167 1.48 -5.25 -11.04
N ALA A 168 2.42 -4.77 -11.87
CA ALA A 168 3.00 -5.51 -12.98
C ALA A 168 3.60 -6.86 -12.58
N LYS A 169 4.15 -6.94 -11.39
CA LYS A 169 4.74 -8.16 -10.81
C LYS A 169 3.73 -9.04 -10.04
N ARG A 170 2.42 -8.72 -10.10
CA ARG A 170 1.34 -9.44 -9.40
C ARG A 170 1.61 -9.59 -7.89
N PRO A 171 1.75 -8.49 -7.16
CA PRO A 171 2.04 -8.53 -5.73
C PRO A 171 0.89 -9.18 -4.95
N GLU A 172 1.19 -9.72 -3.77
CA GLU A 172 0.18 -10.21 -2.82
C GLU A 172 -0.42 -9.07 -1.99
N ILE A 173 0.33 -7.96 -1.84
CA ILE A 173 -0.11 -6.77 -1.11
C ILE A 173 0.32 -5.50 -1.83
N LEU A 174 -0.55 -4.51 -1.81
CA LEU A 174 -0.29 -3.15 -2.26
C LEU A 174 -0.26 -2.21 -1.06
N PHE A 175 0.88 -1.56 -0.85
CA PHE A 175 1.01 -0.46 0.09
C PHE A 175 0.86 0.86 -0.67
N ALA A 176 0.01 1.75 -0.20
CA ALA A 176 -0.27 3.05 -0.81
C ALA A 176 -0.04 4.18 0.20
N ASP A 177 0.99 4.99 -0.03
CA ASP A 177 1.34 6.14 0.80
C ASP A 177 0.76 7.41 0.19
N GLU A 178 -0.33 7.94 0.79
CA GLU A 178 -1.08 9.13 0.36
C GLU A 178 -1.38 9.11 -1.17
N PRO A 179 -2.02 8.04 -1.70
CA PRO A 179 -2.07 7.82 -3.16
C PRO A 179 -2.88 8.87 -3.94
N THR A 180 -3.60 9.73 -3.24
CA THR A 180 -4.44 10.81 -3.82
C THR A 180 -3.97 12.21 -3.41
N GLY A 181 -2.94 12.32 -2.57
CA GLY A 181 -2.54 13.58 -1.94
C GLY A 181 -2.06 14.69 -2.89
N ASN A 182 -1.73 14.38 -4.14
CA ASN A 182 -1.31 15.35 -5.17
C ASN A 182 -2.31 15.45 -6.34
N LEU A 183 -3.55 14.99 -6.14
CA LEU A 183 -4.58 14.92 -7.18
C LEU A 183 -5.74 15.87 -6.86
N ASP A 184 -6.43 16.33 -7.89
CA ASP A 184 -7.74 16.98 -7.74
C ASP A 184 -8.81 15.98 -7.26
N GLN A 185 -9.99 16.49 -6.92
CA GLN A 185 -11.07 15.67 -6.35
C GLN A 185 -11.56 14.58 -7.30
N GLU A 186 -11.67 14.86 -8.60
CA GLU A 186 -12.13 13.89 -9.61
C GLU A 186 -11.15 12.74 -9.75
N ASN A 187 -9.86 13.05 -9.95
CA ASN A 187 -8.80 12.04 -10.02
C ASN A 187 -8.65 11.28 -8.71
N SER A 188 -8.78 11.94 -7.55
CA SER A 188 -8.74 11.29 -6.22
C SER A 188 -9.83 10.24 -6.10
N THR A 189 -11.07 10.57 -6.49
CA THR A 189 -12.21 9.64 -6.47
C THR A 189 -11.98 8.46 -7.44
N ALA A 190 -11.44 8.74 -8.63
CA ALA A 190 -11.13 7.70 -9.61
C ALA A 190 -10.05 6.72 -9.10
N ILE A 191 -8.97 7.23 -8.49
CA ILE A 191 -7.91 6.38 -7.90
C ILE A 191 -8.42 5.59 -6.70
N ALA A 192 -9.22 6.19 -5.82
CA ALA A 192 -9.82 5.50 -4.69
C ALA A 192 -10.73 4.34 -5.16
N SER A 193 -11.57 4.59 -6.17
CA SER A 193 -12.44 3.58 -6.79
C SER A 193 -11.64 2.46 -7.45
N LEU A 194 -10.53 2.78 -8.11
CA LEU A 194 -9.61 1.81 -8.69
C LEU A 194 -9.02 0.89 -7.62
N LEU A 195 -8.52 1.45 -6.51
CA LEU A 195 -7.98 0.66 -5.39
C LEU A 195 -9.06 -0.25 -4.79
N ALA A 196 -10.28 0.26 -4.59
CA ALA A 196 -11.41 -0.56 -4.12
C ALA A 196 -11.74 -1.70 -5.09
N GLY A 197 -11.67 -1.47 -6.40
CA GLY A 197 -11.83 -2.50 -7.42
C GLY A 197 -10.77 -3.60 -7.29
N LEU A 198 -9.50 -3.22 -7.20
CA LEU A 198 -8.38 -4.16 -7.03
C LEU A 198 -8.51 -5.00 -5.74
N ASN A 199 -9.03 -4.40 -4.68
CA ASN A 199 -9.29 -5.15 -3.44
C ASN A 199 -10.43 -6.15 -3.60
N ARG A 200 -11.53 -5.78 -4.28
CA ARG A 200 -12.62 -6.73 -4.60
C ARG A 200 -12.13 -7.92 -5.44
N ASP A 201 -11.10 -7.72 -6.26
CA ASP A 201 -10.43 -8.78 -7.02
C ASP A 201 -9.47 -9.63 -6.15
N GLY A 202 -9.44 -9.40 -4.83
CA GLY A 202 -8.69 -10.20 -3.84
C GLY A 202 -7.33 -9.66 -3.46
N LEU A 203 -6.89 -8.49 -3.98
CA LEU A 203 -5.62 -7.89 -3.57
C LEU A 203 -5.73 -7.32 -2.15
N THR A 204 -4.77 -7.66 -1.28
CA THR A 204 -4.65 -7.01 0.03
C THR A 204 -4.12 -5.59 -0.17
N ILE A 205 -4.75 -4.59 0.49
CA ILE A 205 -4.34 -3.19 0.37
C ILE A 205 -4.14 -2.60 1.77
N VAL A 206 -3.02 -1.94 1.96
CA VAL A 206 -2.79 -1.06 3.13
C VAL A 206 -2.53 0.34 2.60
N MET A 207 -3.44 1.24 2.90
CA MET A 207 -3.36 2.64 2.50
C MET A 207 -3.13 3.52 3.73
N VAL A 208 -2.22 4.47 3.64
CA VAL A 208 -2.10 5.54 4.63
C VAL A 208 -2.58 6.84 4.00
N THR A 209 -3.36 7.60 4.74
CA THR A 209 -3.90 8.88 4.27
C THR A 209 -4.28 9.78 5.45
N HIS A 210 -4.38 11.09 5.19
CA HIS A 210 -5.01 12.04 6.10
C HIS A 210 -6.49 12.31 5.75
N ASP A 211 -6.95 11.86 4.58
CA ASP A 211 -8.35 11.97 4.13
C ASP A 211 -9.18 10.80 4.71
N VAL A 212 -9.86 11.11 5.82
CA VAL A 212 -10.69 10.12 6.55
C VAL A 212 -11.95 9.76 5.76
N ASP A 213 -12.54 10.73 5.05
CA ASP A 213 -13.79 10.52 4.34
C ASP A 213 -13.59 9.64 3.10
N MET A 214 -12.52 9.88 2.36
CA MET A 214 -12.10 8.99 1.27
C MET A 214 -11.82 7.58 1.81
N ALA A 215 -11.08 7.46 2.92
CA ALA A 215 -10.78 6.17 3.53
C ALA A 215 -12.06 5.40 3.91
N ARG A 216 -13.07 6.07 4.47
CA ARG A 216 -14.39 5.48 4.81
C ARG A 216 -15.14 4.95 3.59
N GLY A 217 -14.95 5.61 2.45
CA GLY A 217 -15.62 5.22 1.20
C GLY A 217 -15.07 3.95 0.55
N VAL A 218 -13.84 3.54 0.89
CA VAL A 218 -13.15 2.46 0.16
C VAL A 218 -12.57 1.35 1.04
N ALA A 219 -12.17 1.65 2.27
CA ALA A 219 -11.53 0.67 3.16
C ALA A 219 -12.56 -0.16 3.93
N GLY A 220 -12.29 -1.46 4.06
CA GLY A 220 -13.09 -2.36 4.90
C GLY A 220 -12.85 -2.15 6.39
N ARG A 221 -11.67 -1.66 6.76
CA ARG A 221 -11.30 -1.32 8.14
C ARG A 221 -10.41 -0.09 8.18
N ILE A 222 -10.60 0.74 9.21
CA ILE A 222 -9.82 1.96 9.43
C ILE A 222 -9.21 1.89 10.83
N VAL A 223 -7.92 2.19 10.93
CA VAL A 223 -7.23 2.42 12.20
C VAL A 223 -6.69 3.84 12.24
N ARG A 224 -6.76 4.47 13.40
CA ARG A 224 -6.25 5.83 13.60
C ARG A 224 -4.88 5.79 14.26
N MET A 225 -3.94 6.51 13.67
CA MET A 225 -2.58 6.65 14.20
C MET A 225 -2.33 8.07 14.73
N HIS A 226 -1.79 8.15 15.95
CA HIS A 226 -1.46 9.41 16.61
C HIS A 226 -0.17 9.24 17.40
N TYR A 227 0.80 10.15 17.20
CA TYR A 227 2.13 10.12 17.85
C TYR A 227 2.78 8.72 17.89
N GLY A 228 2.81 8.04 16.75
CA GLY A 228 3.45 6.73 16.61
C GLY A 228 2.63 5.54 17.13
N ARG A 229 1.44 5.74 17.67
CA ARG A 229 0.60 4.69 18.25
C ARG A 229 -0.75 4.58 17.53
N ILE A 230 -1.32 3.38 17.54
CA ILE A 230 -2.72 3.20 17.15
C ILE A 230 -3.57 3.59 18.38
N VAL A 231 -4.47 4.57 18.18
CA VAL A 231 -5.31 5.12 19.28
C VAL A 231 -6.77 4.71 19.19
N ASP A 232 -7.22 4.27 18.00
CA ASP A 232 -8.55 3.70 17.76
C ASP A 232 -8.41 2.60 16.69
N GLY A 233 -8.92 1.44 16.94
CA GLY A 233 -8.97 0.32 16.01
C GLY A 233 -10.34 -0.35 16.06
N ASP A 234 -10.93 -0.56 14.88
CA ASP A 234 -12.23 -1.12 14.54
C ASP A 234 -13.39 -0.12 14.50
N VAL A 235 -13.37 0.75 13.48
CA VAL A 235 -14.63 1.22 12.91
C VAL A 235 -14.86 0.39 11.63
N PRO A 236 -15.78 -0.61 11.64
CA PRO A 236 -16.25 -1.23 10.41
C PRO A 236 -16.81 -0.13 9.52
N GLY A 237 -16.38 -0.08 8.25
CA GLY A 237 -16.98 0.79 7.25
C GLY A 237 -18.48 0.57 7.27
N GLN A 238 -19.28 1.59 7.61
CA GLN A 238 -20.74 1.50 7.50
C GLN A 238 -21.06 1.38 6.02
N GLY A 239 -21.32 0.15 5.60
CA GLY A 239 -22.00 -0.12 4.34
C GLY A 239 -23.31 0.68 4.35
N SER A 240 -23.52 1.48 3.31
CA SER A 240 -24.74 2.24 3.04
C SER A 240 -25.98 1.33 3.13
N GLY A 241 -26.55 1.23 4.34
CA GLY A 241 -27.89 0.75 4.57
C GLY A 241 -28.83 1.92 4.37
N GLY A 242 -29.56 1.95 3.24
CA GLY A 242 -30.64 2.87 3.01
C GLY A 242 -31.65 2.80 4.16
N HIS A 243 -32.11 3.95 4.57
CA HIS A 243 -33.38 4.08 5.27
C HIS A 243 -34.23 5.09 4.54
N ASP A 244 -35.18 4.56 3.76
CA ASP A 244 -36.49 5.16 3.59
C ASP A 244 -37.16 5.39 4.97
N LYS A 245 -37.48 6.61 5.27
CA LYS A 245 -38.81 7.07 5.74
C LYS A 245 -38.85 8.58 5.83
#